data_68c1ee3dc54578f1e3d122bcfdedcc16
#
_entry.id   68c1ee3dc54578f1e3d122bcfdedcc16
#
_cell.length_a   1.000
_cell.length_b   1.000
_cell.length_c   1.000
_cell.angle_alpha   90.00
_cell.angle_beta   90.00
_cell.angle_gamma   90.00
#
_symmetry.space_group_name_H-M   'P 1'
#
loop_
_entity.id
_entity.type
_entity.pdbx_description
1 polymer ?
#
loop_
_entity_poly.entity_id
_entity_poly.type
_entity_poly.pdbx_seq_one_letter_code
_entity_poly.pdbx_strand_id
1 'polypeptide(L)'
;VQYIVVKIGNEQYGIDIKYIDNIVRSQNITRVPKTQPYYKGVINLRGEICPIMSMRLKLGLEPDELTDKTRFIIVKVEGASIGVIVDQVKEVVTLEEEDIERISRSTNDDAAANYINAIGKKDGELISLLDIVSLIVENN
;
A
#
# COMPACT_ATOMS: atom_id res chain seq x y z
N VAL A 1 12.80 12.75 3.04
CA VAL A 1 11.62 11.96 3.39
C VAL A 1 11.95 10.48 3.27
N GLN A 2 11.50 9.70 4.24
CA GLN A 2 11.77 8.27 4.24
C GLN A 2 10.54 7.50 3.75
N TYR A 3 10.80 6.47 2.97
CA TYR A 3 9.77 5.59 2.44
C TYR A 3 10.10 4.15 2.75
N ILE A 4 9.08 3.36 3.05
CA ILE A 4 9.23 1.91 3.06
C ILE A 4 9.00 1.42 1.65
N VAL A 5 9.97 0.68 1.11
CA VAL A 5 9.85 0.09 -0.22
C VAL A 5 9.26 -1.30 -0.08
N VAL A 6 8.16 -1.51 -0.77
CA VAL A 6 7.46 -2.79 -0.79
C VAL A 6 7.41 -3.33 -2.21
N LYS A 7 7.29 -4.62 -2.33
CA LYS A 7 7.13 -5.27 -3.62
C LYS A 7 5.71 -5.75 -3.76
N ILE A 8 5.09 -5.43 -4.89
CA ILE A 8 3.77 -5.91 -5.25
C ILE A 8 3.86 -6.32 -6.71
N GLY A 9 3.69 -7.62 -6.97
CA GLY A 9 3.94 -8.14 -8.30
C GLY A 9 5.41 -7.95 -8.68
N ASN A 10 5.65 -7.38 -9.83
CA ASN A 10 7.01 -7.15 -10.33
C ASN A 10 7.47 -5.70 -10.09
N GLU A 11 6.67 -4.91 -9.42
CA GLU A 11 6.95 -3.48 -9.24
C GLU A 11 7.31 -3.17 -7.80
N GLN A 12 8.10 -2.11 -7.62
CA GLN A 12 8.42 -1.58 -6.30
C GLN A 12 7.58 -0.34 -6.05
N TYR A 13 7.02 -0.26 -4.85
CA TYR A 13 6.22 0.88 -4.43
C TYR A 13 6.79 1.45 -3.15
N GLY A 14 6.64 2.75 -2.95
CA GLY A 14 7.09 3.41 -1.74
C GLY A 14 5.92 3.97 -0.96
N ILE A 15 5.93 3.75 0.34
CA ILE A 15 4.93 4.29 1.25
C ILE A 15 5.65 5.20 2.23
N ASP A 16 5.21 6.46 2.32
CA ASP A 16 5.79 7.43 3.24
C ASP A 16 5.62 6.90 4.67
N ILE A 17 6.72 6.82 5.41
CA ILE A 17 6.68 6.20 6.73
C ILE A 17 5.85 6.98 7.74
N LYS A 18 5.55 8.24 7.46
CA LYS A 18 4.72 9.04 8.38
C LYS A 18 3.31 8.46 8.54
N TYR A 19 2.85 7.67 7.57
CA TYR A 19 1.53 7.04 7.64
C TYR A 19 1.57 5.66 8.27
N ILE A 20 2.74 5.08 8.48
CA ILE A 20 2.86 3.69 8.92
C ILE A 20 2.84 3.60 10.44
N ASP A 21 1.87 2.85 10.94
CA ASP A 21 1.76 2.60 12.37
C ASP A 21 2.50 1.31 12.75
N ASN A 22 2.37 0.28 11.92
CA ASN A 22 2.95 -1.01 12.24
C ASN A 22 3.07 -1.87 10.98
N ILE A 23 3.91 -2.89 11.04
CA ILE A 23 4.03 -3.90 9.98
C ILE A 23 3.92 -5.24 10.67
N VAL A 24 2.95 -6.05 10.24
CA VAL A 24 2.71 -7.34 10.87
C VAL A 24 2.72 -8.43 9.83
N ARG A 25 2.94 -9.66 10.29
CA ARG A 25 2.87 -10.82 9.42
C ARG A 25 1.42 -11.06 9.03
N SER A 26 1.22 -11.77 7.91
CA SER A 26 -0.12 -12.14 7.51
C SER A 26 -0.75 -13.03 8.58
N GLN A 27 -2.02 -12.85 8.78
CA GLN A 27 -2.79 -13.61 9.76
C GLN A 27 -4.18 -13.87 9.18
N ASN A 28 -4.95 -14.68 9.86
CA ASN A 28 -6.29 -15.03 9.38
C ASN A 28 -7.16 -13.77 9.32
N ILE A 29 -7.78 -13.59 8.18
CA ILE A 29 -8.67 -12.46 7.93
C ILE A 29 -10.11 -12.96 8.04
N THR A 30 -10.91 -12.29 8.88
CA THR A 30 -12.33 -12.59 8.97
C THR A 30 -13.05 -11.82 7.89
N ARG A 31 -13.68 -12.54 7.00
CA ARG A 31 -14.35 -11.95 5.86
C ARG A 31 -15.61 -11.20 6.28
N VAL A 32 -15.81 -10.02 5.70
CA VAL A 32 -17.01 -9.21 5.92
C VAL A 32 -17.80 -9.18 4.61
N PRO A 33 -19.04 -9.66 4.58
CA PRO A 33 -19.82 -9.65 3.34
C PRO A 33 -20.24 -8.25 2.93
N LYS A 34 -20.53 -8.10 1.63
CA LYS A 34 -21.08 -6.87 1.04
C LYS A 34 -20.14 -5.66 1.11
N THR A 35 -18.82 -5.92 1.10
CA THR A 35 -17.83 -4.85 0.99
C THR A 35 -17.27 -4.84 -0.43
N GLN A 36 -16.49 -3.79 -0.74
CA GLN A 36 -15.80 -3.72 -2.01
C GLN A 36 -14.86 -4.91 -2.18
N PRO A 37 -14.64 -5.39 -3.42
CA PRO A 37 -13.80 -6.58 -3.65
C PRO A 37 -12.38 -6.45 -3.09
N TYR A 38 -11.82 -5.25 -3.04
CA TYR A 38 -10.46 -5.06 -2.52
C TYR A 38 -10.39 -5.13 -1.00
N TYR A 39 -11.51 -5.06 -0.28
CA TYR A 39 -11.53 -5.28 1.16
C TYR A 39 -11.64 -6.78 1.40
N LYS A 40 -10.61 -7.35 2.02
CA LYS A 40 -10.55 -8.79 2.27
C LYS A 40 -11.26 -9.19 3.55
N GLY A 41 -11.47 -8.25 4.45
CA GLY A 41 -12.09 -8.50 5.73
C GLY A 41 -11.40 -7.72 6.83
N VAL A 42 -11.39 -8.30 8.01
CA VAL A 42 -10.80 -7.63 9.18
C VAL A 42 -9.92 -8.59 9.96
N ILE A 43 -8.96 -8.03 10.70
CA ILE A 43 -8.19 -8.78 11.69
C ILE A 43 -8.38 -8.12 13.03
N ASN A 44 -8.08 -8.87 14.09
CA ASN A 44 -8.02 -8.31 15.43
C ASN A 44 -6.56 -7.94 15.70
N LEU A 45 -6.30 -6.66 15.89
CA LEU A 45 -4.97 -6.17 16.15
C LEU A 45 -4.97 -5.49 17.51
N ARG A 46 -4.38 -6.17 18.50
CA ARG A 46 -4.30 -5.64 19.87
C ARG A 46 -5.66 -5.22 20.44
N GLY A 47 -6.66 -6.06 20.19
CA GLY A 47 -8.00 -5.80 20.71
C GLY A 47 -8.86 -4.89 19.85
N GLU A 48 -8.34 -4.38 18.76
CA GLU A 48 -9.08 -3.52 17.86
C GLU A 48 -9.32 -4.19 16.52
N ILE A 49 -10.48 -3.91 15.91
CA ILE A 49 -10.81 -4.41 14.59
C ILE A 49 -10.11 -3.54 13.56
N CYS A 50 -9.30 -4.18 12.72
CA CYS A 50 -8.56 -3.48 11.68
C CYS A 50 -8.96 -4.02 10.30
N PRO A 51 -9.55 -3.19 9.44
CA PRO A 51 -9.87 -3.62 8.07
C PRO A 51 -8.60 -3.89 7.28
N ILE A 52 -8.65 -4.90 6.41
CA ILE A 52 -7.52 -5.29 5.56
C ILE A 52 -7.90 -5.13 4.11
N MET A 53 -7.09 -4.37 3.38
CA MET A 53 -7.33 -4.05 1.99
C MET A 53 -6.25 -4.69 1.12
N SER A 54 -6.68 -5.27 -0.01
CA SER A 54 -5.73 -5.79 -1.00
C SER A 54 -5.22 -4.66 -1.88
N MET A 55 -3.94 -4.36 -1.79
CA MET A 55 -3.32 -3.42 -2.70
C MET A 55 -3.33 -3.93 -4.13
N ARG A 56 -3.13 -5.23 -4.31
CA ARG A 56 -3.17 -5.82 -5.64
C ARG A 56 -4.50 -5.55 -6.34
N LEU A 57 -5.59 -5.82 -5.66
CA LEU A 57 -6.92 -5.58 -6.24
C LEU A 57 -7.20 -4.11 -6.47
N LYS A 58 -6.75 -3.27 -5.55
CA LYS A 58 -6.92 -1.83 -5.69
C LYS A 58 -6.14 -1.29 -6.89
N LEU A 59 -4.98 -1.87 -7.16
CA LEU A 59 -4.13 -1.49 -8.30
C LEU A 59 -4.49 -2.21 -9.60
N GLY A 60 -5.51 -3.06 -9.58
CA GLY A 60 -5.95 -3.78 -10.77
C GLY A 60 -5.10 -4.99 -11.12
N LEU A 61 -4.41 -5.55 -10.14
CA LEU A 61 -3.55 -6.70 -10.34
C LEU A 61 -4.25 -7.99 -9.92
N GLU A 62 -3.58 -9.13 -10.18
CA GLU A 62 -4.09 -10.42 -9.76
C GLU A 62 -4.22 -10.52 -8.25
N PRO A 63 -5.18 -11.29 -7.72
CA PRO A 63 -5.38 -11.41 -6.28
C PRO A 63 -4.13 -11.85 -5.53
N ASP A 64 -4.13 -11.56 -4.22
CA ASP A 64 -3.00 -11.88 -3.36
C ASP A 64 -2.85 -13.38 -3.16
N GLU A 65 -1.61 -13.84 -3.12
CA GLU A 65 -1.27 -15.17 -2.63
C GLU A 65 -0.46 -14.95 -1.37
N LEU A 66 -0.96 -15.44 -0.25
CA LEU A 66 -0.27 -15.24 1.03
C LEU A 66 0.90 -16.22 1.14
N THR A 67 2.09 -15.68 1.31
CA THR A 67 3.31 -16.45 1.51
C THR A 67 3.94 -16.04 2.83
N ASP A 68 5.05 -16.66 3.20
CA ASP A 68 5.76 -16.28 4.41
C ASP A 68 6.44 -14.90 4.28
N LYS A 69 6.49 -14.34 3.08
CA LYS A 69 7.00 -12.98 2.86
C LYS A 69 5.92 -11.91 2.91
N THR A 70 4.67 -12.31 2.79
CA THR A 70 3.54 -11.38 2.82
C THR A 70 3.51 -10.61 4.14
N ARG A 71 3.22 -9.32 4.05
CA ARG A 71 3.07 -8.48 5.25
C ARG A 71 1.81 -7.63 5.11
N PHE A 72 1.24 -7.31 6.25
CA PHE A 72 0.15 -6.32 6.33
C PHE A 72 0.79 -5.06 6.91
N ILE A 73 0.74 -3.98 6.14
CA ILE A 73 1.25 -2.69 6.60
C ILE A 73 0.07 -1.93 7.17
N ILE A 74 0.12 -1.68 8.47
CA ILE A 74 -0.96 -0.96 9.13
C ILE A 74 -0.66 0.52 9.00
N VAL A 75 -1.52 1.22 8.26
CA VAL A 75 -1.37 2.65 8.07
C VAL A 75 -2.46 3.38 8.84
N LYS A 76 -2.15 4.58 9.28
CA LYS A 76 -3.09 5.42 10.00
C LYS A 76 -3.35 6.68 9.17
N VAL A 77 -4.59 6.85 8.76
CA VAL A 77 -5.02 7.97 7.96
C VAL A 77 -6.28 8.54 8.58
N GLU A 78 -6.25 9.82 8.91
CA GLU A 78 -7.40 10.53 9.50
C GLU A 78 -7.97 9.79 10.73
N GLY A 79 -7.08 9.26 11.55
CA GLY A 79 -7.48 8.58 12.78
C GLY A 79 -7.92 7.14 12.60
N ALA A 80 -8.05 6.65 11.38
CA ALA A 80 -8.45 5.27 11.11
C ALA A 80 -7.25 4.41 10.77
N SER A 81 -7.21 3.18 11.30
CA SER A 81 -6.16 2.22 10.98
C SER A 81 -6.68 1.24 9.97
N ILE A 82 -5.92 1.05 8.89
CA ILE A 82 -6.24 0.10 7.82
C ILE A 82 -4.98 -0.65 7.47
N GLY A 83 -5.09 -1.95 7.33
CA GLY A 83 -3.96 -2.76 6.89
C GLY A 83 -3.99 -2.93 5.38
N VAL A 84 -2.86 -2.79 4.74
CA VAL A 84 -2.73 -3.03 3.30
C VAL A 84 -1.80 -4.23 3.10
N ILE A 85 -2.18 -5.12 2.20
CA ILE A 85 -1.43 -6.34 1.93
C ILE A 85 -0.36 -6.05 0.90
N VAL A 86 0.89 -6.37 1.23
CA VAL A 86 1.99 -6.27 0.27
C VAL A 86 2.66 -7.63 0.15
N ASP A 87 3.23 -7.90 -1.04
CA ASP A 87 3.88 -9.18 -1.28
C ASP A 87 5.12 -9.36 -0.44
N GLN A 88 5.84 -8.27 -0.22
CA GLN A 88 7.12 -8.31 0.50
C GLN A 88 7.53 -6.89 0.88
N VAL A 89 8.13 -6.74 2.05
CA VAL A 89 8.77 -5.49 2.44
C VAL A 89 10.25 -5.63 2.09
N LYS A 90 10.81 -4.64 1.41
CA LYS A 90 12.22 -4.70 1.00
C LYS A 90 13.13 -3.91 1.93
N GLU A 91 12.90 -2.62 2.06
CA GLU A 91 13.81 -1.76 2.82
C GLU A 91 13.19 -0.40 3.06
N VAL A 92 13.85 0.38 3.90
CA VAL A 92 13.53 1.80 4.08
C VAL A 92 14.57 2.60 3.31
N VAL A 93 14.11 3.56 2.50
CA VAL A 93 15.02 4.43 1.76
C VAL A 93 14.75 5.88 2.12
N THR A 94 15.79 6.70 2.05
CA THR A 94 15.65 8.15 2.18
C THR A 94 15.74 8.75 0.79
N LEU A 95 14.72 9.50 0.40
CA LEU A 95 14.70 10.18 -0.89
C LEU A 95 14.76 11.70 -0.67
N GLU A 96 15.68 12.36 -1.39
CA GLU A 96 15.76 13.79 -1.39
C GLU A 96 14.86 14.33 -2.52
N GLU A 97 14.59 15.63 -2.52
CA GLU A 97 13.76 16.23 -3.57
C GLU A 97 14.28 15.93 -4.97
N GLU A 98 15.59 15.91 -5.15
CA GLU A 98 16.20 15.62 -6.45
C GLU A 98 16.02 14.18 -6.90
N ASP A 99 15.69 13.27 -5.97
CA ASP A 99 15.45 11.87 -6.28
C ASP A 99 14.01 11.60 -6.68
N ILE A 100 13.15 12.61 -6.58
CA ILE A 100 11.70 12.44 -6.76
C ILE A 100 11.25 13.24 -7.97
N GLU A 101 10.60 12.55 -8.89
CA GLU A 101 9.95 13.16 -10.04
C GLU A 101 8.45 13.12 -9.85
N ARG A 102 7.83 14.29 -9.74
CA ARG A 102 6.38 14.37 -9.57
C ARG A 102 5.70 14.12 -10.90
N ILE A 103 4.60 13.41 -10.87
CA ILE A 103 3.80 13.16 -12.06
C ILE A 103 2.43 13.77 -11.91
N SER A 104 1.93 14.36 -13.02
CA SER A 104 0.57 14.84 -13.06
C SER A 104 -0.35 13.63 -13.13
N ARG A 105 -1.44 13.69 -12.39
CA ARG A 105 -2.46 12.66 -12.53
C ARG A 105 -3.05 12.77 -13.93
N SER A 106 -2.95 11.72 -14.69
CA SER A 106 -3.58 11.66 -15.98
C SER A 106 -4.98 11.10 -15.83
N THR A 107 -5.83 11.36 -16.80
CA THR A 107 -7.17 10.78 -16.86
C THR A 107 -7.13 9.37 -17.44
N ASN A 108 -6.01 8.70 -17.22
CA ASN A 108 -5.74 7.39 -17.71
C ASN A 108 -6.62 6.35 -17.01
N ASP A 109 -7.04 5.34 -17.72
CA ASP A 109 -7.87 4.26 -17.16
C ASP A 109 -7.07 3.26 -16.33
N ASP A 110 -5.76 3.41 -16.28
CA ASP A 110 -4.90 2.54 -15.48
C ASP A 110 -5.16 2.80 -14.00
N ALA A 111 -5.69 1.80 -13.31
CA ALA A 111 -6.03 1.92 -11.89
C ALA A 111 -4.81 2.31 -11.05
N ALA A 112 -3.65 1.75 -11.37
CA ALA A 112 -2.43 2.04 -10.62
C ALA A 112 -2.04 3.51 -10.71
N ALA A 113 -2.21 4.12 -11.89
CA ALA A 113 -1.82 5.51 -12.11
C ALA A 113 -2.60 6.49 -11.23
N ASN A 114 -3.78 6.11 -10.77
CA ASN A 114 -4.60 6.97 -9.93
C ASN A 114 -4.05 7.11 -8.51
N TYR A 115 -3.15 6.23 -8.10
CA TYR A 115 -2.63 6.18 -6.74
C TYR A 115 -1.14 6.43 -6.66
N ILE A 116 -0.51 6.78 -7.78
CA ILE A 116 0.91 7.08 -7.84
C ILE A 116 1.07 8.56 -8.14
N ASN A 117 1.73 9.31 -7.25
CA ASN A 117 1.89 10.75 -7.44
C ASN A 117 3.32 11.16 -7.77
N ALA A 118 4.24 10.23 -7.74
CA ALA A 118 5.65 10.54 -8.02
C ALA A 118 6.43 9.24 -8.25
N ILE A 119 7.59 9.38 -8.87
CA ILE A 119 8.53 8.27 -9.04
C ILE A 119 9.81 8.64 -8.29
N GLY A 120 10.25 7.77 -7.41
CA GLY A 120 11.53 7.92 -6.73
C GLY A 120 12.60 7.14 -7.46
N LYS A 121 13.81 7.67 -7.46
CA LYS A 121 14.96 7.01 -8.07
C LYS A 121 16.02 6.82 -6.99
N LYS A 122 16.44 5.59 -6.80
CA LYS A 122 17.47 5.28 -5.81
C LYS A 122 18.34 4.14 -6.32
N ASP A 123 19.63 4.38 -6.41
CA ASP A 123 20.61 3.37 -6.83
C ASP A 123 20.24 2.70 -8.16
N GLY A 124 19.73 3.50 -9.10
CA GLY A 124 19.36 3.00 -10.42
C GLY A 124 18.00 2.32 -10.49
N GLU A 125 17.29 2.22 -9.37
CA GLU A 125 15.98 1.60 -9.34
C GLU A 125 14.88 2.64 -9.26
N LEU A 126 13.74 2.32 -9.86
CA LEU A 126 12.57 3.19 -9.84
C LEU A 126 11.57 2.66 -8.81
N ILE A 127 11.03 3.58 -8.02
CA ILE A 127 10.07 3.28 -6.97
C ILE A 127 8.85 4.15 -7.21
N SER A 128 7.69 3.53 -7.39
CA SER A 128 6.44 4.27 -7.56
C SER A 128 5.93 4.70 -6.18
N LEU A 129 5.88 6.01 -5.95
CA LEU A 129 5.49 6.55 -4.64
C LEU A 129 3.98 6.62 -4.56
N LEU A 130 3.41 5.91 -3.60
CA LEU A 130 1.97 5.79 -3.46
C LEU A 130 1.37 6.98 -2.72
N ASP A 131 0.22 7.41 -3.18
CA ASP A 131 -0.62 8.36 -2.47
C ASP A 131 -1.53 7.54 -1.57
N ILE A 132 -1.06 7.24 -0.36
CA ILE A 132 -1.77 6.37 0.56
C ILE A 132 -3.13 6.95 0.95
N VAL A 133 -3.21 8.27 1.08
CA VAL A 133 -4.47 8.90 1.45
C VAL A 133 -5.52 8.65 0.37
N SER A 134 -5.17 8.88 -0.88
CA SER A 134 -6.09 8.65 -1.99
C SER A 134 -6.49 7.18 -2.11
N LEU A 135 -5.53 6.29 -1.87
CA LEU A 135 -5.76 4.86 -1.96
C LEU A 135 -6.80 4.40 -0.93
N ILE A 136 -6.76 4.96 0.26
CA ILE A 136 -7.59 4.52 1.39
C ILE A 136 -8.90 5.29 1.47
N VAL A 137 -8.89 6.59 1.22
CA VAL A 137 -10.03 7.47 1.44
C VAL A 137 -10.96 7.53 0.22
N GLU A 138 -10.55 6.94 -0.89
CA GLU A 138 -11.37 6.96 -2.10
C GLU A 138 -12.71 6.31 -1.86
N ASN A 139 -13.77 7.02 -2.19
CA ASN A 139 -15.15 6.54 -2.09
C ASN A 139 -15.66 6.21 -3.48
N ASN A 140 -16.21 5.05 -3.63
CA ASN A 140 -16.81 4.63 -4.90
C ASN A 140 -18.30 4.43 -4.76
#